data_a9a41dc6d39d34ab7641b9d68e1d4f2c
#
_entry.id   a9a41dc6d39d34ab7641b9d68e1d4f2c
#
_cell.length_a   1.000
_cell.length_b   1.000
_cell.length_c   1.000
_cell.angle_alpha   90.00
_cell.angle_beta   90.00
_cell.angle_gamma   90.00
#
_symmetry.space_group_name_H-M   'P 1'
#
loop_
_entity.id
_entity.type
_entity.pdbx_description
1 polymer ?
#
loop_
_entity_poly.entity_id
_entity_poly.type
_entity_poly.pdbx_seq_one_letter_code
_entity_poly.pdbx_strand_id
1 'polypeptide(L)'
;MPTYVFKGRNRMNEVVSGERVADNREALRQVLRREQVTLTSVKEKGREIGIPKLSGRKKVKSKDLAIFTRQFSVMIDAGLPLVQCLDILSQQQQNKYFQKVLAQIRQDVEEGSTLAAAMARHAKVFDQLYSNMVEAGETGGILDLILQRLSTFIEKIVKLKRDVVSAMIYPVAVILLAVVAVAVIMIVVIPQFQTIFLGLLGPGEPLPLPTRIVVGFSNFLAGWGGLSMLVLIVGSAVGISFYYKTPKGRKRIDTILLKTPILGPIFLKIAIARFSRTL
;
A
#
# COMPACT_ATOMS: atom_id res chain seq x y z
N MET A 1 27.46 -8.34 -29.35
CA MET A 1 27.24 -9.68 -29.91
C MET A 1 25.99 -10.26 -29.28
N PRO A 2 24.99 -10.67 -30.05
CA PRO A 2 23.76 -11.27 -29.51
C PRO A 2 24.04 -12.67 -28.96
N THR A 3 23.38 -13.02 -27.86
CA THR A 3 23.44 -14.37 -27.28
C THR A 3 22.23 -15.16 -27.77
N TYR A 4 22.48 -16.32 -28.30
CA TYR A 4 21.45 -17.23 -28.80
C TYR A 4 21.28 -18.41 -27.87
N VAL A 5 20.03 -18.76 -27.61
CA VAL A 5 19.64 -20.00 -26.92
C VAL A 5 19.29 -21.01 -28.02
N PHE A 6 19.97 -22.15 -28.02
CA PHE A 6 19.74 -23.19 -29.02
C PHE A 6 19.27 -24.49 -28.37
N LYS A 7 18.48 -25.24 -29.15
CA LYS A 7 18.18 -26.65 -28.91
C LYS A 7 18.54 -27.43 -30.13
N GLY A 8 19.31 -28.49 -29.97
CA GLY A 8 19.74 -29.36 -31.02
C GLY A 8 19.79 -30.82 -30.58
N ARG A 9 20.15 -31.72 -31.49
CA ARG A 9 20.38 -33.14 -31.20
C ARG A 9 21.80 -33.50 -31.58
N ASN A 10 22.47 -34.26 -30.70
CA ASN A 10 23.80 -34.82 -31.01
C ASN A 10 23.68 -36.08 -31.85
N ARG A 11 24.81 -36.70 -32.24
CA ARG A 11 24.86 -37.95 -33.03
C ARG A 11 24.11 -39.11 -32.34
N MET A 12 23.97 -39.11 -31.03
CA MET A 12 23.26 -40.12 -30.24
C MET A 12 21.76 -39.82 -30.09
N ASN A 13 21.23 -38.82 -30.85
CA ASN A 13 19.83 -38.38 -30.83
C ASN A 13 19.37 -37.76 -29.48
N GLU A 14 20.31 -37.39 -28.60
CA GLU A 14 20.02 -36.73 -27.34
C GLU A 14 19.81 -35.24 -27.54
N VAL A 15 18.88 -34.65 -26.79
CA VAL A 15 18.58 -33.22 -26.84
C VAL A 15 19.65 -32.43 -26.10
N VAL A 16 20.41 -31.65 -26.84
CA VAL A 16 21.41 -30.71 -26.30
C VAL A 16 20.83 -29.30 -26.36
N SER A 17 20.81 -28.60 -25.23
CA SER A 17 20.42 -27.18 -25.15
C SER A 17 21.53 -26.39 -24.49
N GLY A 18 21.77 -25.18 -24.98
CA GLY A 18 22.79 -24.29 -24.42
C GLY A 18 22.65 -22.86 -24.90
N GLU A 19 23.50 -22.00 -24.36
CA GLU A 19 23.60 -20.58 -24.74
C GLU A 19 24.96 -20.37 -25.42
N ARG A 20 24.97 -19.66 -26.56
CA ARG A 20 26.20 -19.28 -27.25
C ARG A 20 26.11 -17.87 -27.82
N VAL A 21 27.21 -17.18 -27.79
CA VAL A 21 27.35 -15.85 -28.39
C VAL A 21 27.80 -16.05 -29.84
N ALA A 22 27.07 -15.45 -30.78
CA ALA A 22 27.43 -15.48 -32.21
C ALA A 22 26.97 -14.17 -32.87
N ASP A 23 27.65 -13.77 -33.95
CA ASP A 23 27.32 -12.53 -34.65
C ASP A 23 25.99 -12.61 -35.40
N ASN A 24 25.66 -13.78 -35.92
CA ASN A 24 24.38 -14.06 -36.56
C ASN A 24 23.98 -15.54 -36.41
N ARG A 25 22.74 -15.86 -36.84
CA ARG A 25 22.19 -17.24 -36.83
C ARG A 25 22.99 -18.24 -37.65
N GLU A 26 23.61 -17.78 -38.72
CA GLU A 26 24.36 -18.62 -39.61
C GLU A 26 25.72 -18.99 -39.03
N ALA A 27 26.40 -18.04 -38.40
CA ALA A 27 27.64 -18.29 -37.66
C ALA A 27 27.42 -19.31 -36.54
N LEU A 28 26.32 -19.20 -35.79
CA LEU A 28 25.95 -20.18 -34.77
C LEU A 28 25.73 -21.58 -35.37
N ARG A 29 25.05 -21.67 -36.51
CA ARG A 29 24.87 -22.96 -37.25
C ARG A 29 26.17 -23.61 -37.64
N GLN A 30 27.14 -22.84 -38.15
CA GLN A 30 28.44 -23.35 -38.54
C GLN A 30 29.23 -23.90 -37.36
N VAL A 31 29.23 -23.18 -36.23
CA VAL A 31 29.89 -23.61 -34.99
C VAL A 31 29.28 -24.91 -34.46
N LEU A 32 27.97 -25.00 -34.39
CA LEU A 32 27.27 -26.18 -33.85
C LEU A 32 27.34 -27.38 -34.82
N ARG A 33 27.43 -27.13 -36.12
CA ARG A 33 27.69 -28.17 -37.13
C ARG A 33 29.07 -28.80 -36.98
N ARG A 34 30.10 -28.02 -36.61
CA ARG A 34 31.44 -28.53 -36.28
C ARG A 34 31.42 -29.36 -34.99
N GLU A 35 30.56 -29.04 -34.04
CA GLU A 35 30.33 -29.79 -32.80
C GLU A 35 29.38 -30.99 -33.00
N GLN A 36 28.98 -31.29 -34.27
CA GLN A 36 28.09 -32.39 -34.64
C GLN A 36 26.70 -32.34 -33.98
N VAL A 37 26.21 -31.13 -33.68
CA VAL A 37 24.87 -30.88 -33.14
C VAL A 37 23.97 -30.37 -34.25
N THR A 38 22.90 -31.11 -34.54
CA THR A 38 21.87 -30.68 -35.50
C THR A 38 20.88 -29.77 -34.81
N LEU A 39 20.79 -28.52 -35.24
CA LEU A 39 19.91 -27.51 -34.71
C LEU A 39 18.43 -27.81 -34.96
N THR A 40 17.62 -27.87 -33.91
CA THR A 40 16.16 -28.01 -33.97
C THR A 40 15.45 -26.65 -33.76
N SER A 41 15.96 -25.80 -32.87
CA SER A 41 15.39 -24.48 -32.60
C SER A 41 16.48 -23.50 -32.17
N VAL A 42 16.41 -22.26 -32.66
CA VAL A 42 17.28 -21.15 -32.26
C VAL A 42 16.41 -19.95 -31.94
N LYS A 43 16.56 -19.40 -30.76
CA LYS A 43 15.95 -18.12 -30.36
C LYS A 43 17.05 -17.17 -29.90
N GLU A 44 16.99 -15.95 -30.37
CA GLU A 44 17.80 -14.88 -29.82
C GLU A 44 17.35 -14.62 -28.37
N LYS A 45 18.30 -14.66 -27.45
CA LYS A 45 18.01 -14.31 -26.05
C LYS A 45 17.63 -12.84 -26.05
N GLY A 46 16.33 -12.55 -26.07
CA GLY A 46 15.84 -11.21 -25.97
C GLY A 46 16.51 -10.55 -24.77
N ARG A 47 16.89 -9.27 -24.88
CA ARG A 47 17.26 -8.47 -23.72
C ARG A 47 16.23 -8.76 -22.65
N GLU A 48 16.65 -9.37 -21.55
CA GLU A 48 15.82 -9.40 -20.36
C GLU A 48 15.49 -7.95 -20.08
N ILE A 49 14.30 -7.52 -20.48
CA ILE A 49 13.71 -6.32 -19.96
C ILE A 49 13.55 -6.68 -18.49
N GLY A 50 14.53 -6.27 -17.68
CA GLY A 50 14.45 -6.37 -16.24
C GLY A 50 13.20 -5.59 -15.87
N ILE A 51 12.07 -6.30 -15.80
CA ILE A 51 10.87 -5.76 -15.16
C ILE A 51 11.42 -5.29 -13.83
N PRO A 52 11.42 -3.96 -13.53
CA PRO A 52 11.88 -3.49 -12.25
C PRO A 52 11.05 -4.31 -11.27
N LYS A 53 11.68 -5.27 -10.56
CA LYS A 53 11.02 -5.98 -9.46
C LYS A 53 10.42 -4.86 -8.67
N LEU A 54 9.08 -4.75 -8.69
CA LEU A 54 8.37 -3.76 -7.87
C LEU A 54 8.93 -3.99 -6.48
N SER A 55 9.86 -3.12 -6.10
CA SER A 55 10.55 -3.17 -4.84
C SER A 55 9.45 -3.20 -3.81
N GLY A 56 9.21 -4.39 -3.24
CA GLY A 56 8.09 -4.63 -2.34
C GLY A 56 8.10 -3.49 -1.33
N ARG A 57 6.93 -2.87 -1.12
CA ARG A 57 6.73 -1.64 -0.36
C ARG A 57 7.72 -1.57 0.79
N LYS A 58 8.67 -0.63 0.73
CA LYS A 58 9.63 -0.31 1.80
C LYS A 58 8.88 0.32 2.99
N LYS A 59 7.90 -0.41 3.53
CA LYS A 59 7.06 0.06 4.62
C LYS A 59 6.87 -1.06 5.62
N VAL A 60 7.18 -0.76 6.87
CA VAL A 60 6.89 -1.62 8.01
C VAL A 60 5.46 -1.34 8.45
N LYS A 61 4.66 -2.38 8.67
CA LYS A 61 3.30 -2.22 9.20
C LYS A 61 3.37 -1.93 10.70
N SER A 62 2.48 -1.10 11.20
CA SER A 62 2.40 -0.81 12.63
C SER A 62 2.22 -2.07 13.50
N LYS A 63 1.60 -3.13 12.94
CA LYS A 63 1.50 -4.43 13.60
C LYS A 63 2.86 -5.10 13.78
N ASP A 64 3.72 -5.07 12.75
CA ASP A 64 5.04 -5.69 12.80
C ASP A 64 5.93 -4.94 13.80
N LEU A 65 5.82 -3.60 13.84
CA LEU A 65 6.50 -2.76 14.83
C LEU A 65 6.01 -3.05 16.26
N ALA A 66 4.70 -3.24 16.47
CA ALA A 66 4.15 -3.58 17.78
C ALA A 66 4.69 -4.93 18.30
N ILE A 67 4.71 -5.95 17.43
CA ILE A 67 5.23 -7.28 17.77
C ILE A 67 6.73 -7.19 18.10
N PHE A 68 7.49 -6.50 17.27
CA PHE A 68 8.91 -6.26 17.51
C PHE A 68 9.14 -5.57 18.87
N THR A 69 8.46 -4.45 19.13
CA THR A 69 8.65 -3.69 20.38
C THR A 69 8.28 -4.52 21.60
N ARG A 70 7.23 -5.35 21.51
CA ARG A 70 6.83 -6.24 22.59
C ARG A 70 7.87 -7.31 22.88
N GLN A 71 8.34 -7.99 21.82
CA GLN A 71 9.38 -9.02 21.96
C GLN A 71 10.67 -8.43 22.48
N PHE A 72 11.06 -7.26 21.95
CA PHE A 72 12.26 -6.55 22.37
C PHE A 72 12.19 -6.16 23.85
N SER A 73 11.05 -5.58 24.29
CA SER A 73 10.81 -5.27 25.71
C SER A 73 10.99 -6.50 26.62
N VAL A 74 10.39 -7.64 26.25
CA VAL A 74 10.47 -8.87 27.06
C VAL A 74 11.90 -9.42 27.11
N MET A 75 12.67 -9.34 26.01
CA MET A 75 14.03 -9.82 25.97
C MET A 75 14.97 -8.93 26.80
N ILE A 76 14.79 -7.60 26.75
CA ILE A 76 15.58 -6.66 27.57
C ILE A 76 15.21 -6.83 29.06
N ASP A 77 13.93 -6.99 29.40
CA ASP A 77 13.45 -7.27 30.76
C ASP A 77 14.03 -8.58 31.32
N ALA A 78 14.20 -9.59 30.45
CA ALA A 78 14.87 -10.85 30.79
C ALA A 78 16.40 -10.74 30.94
N GLY A 79 16.99 -9.56 30.78
CA GLY A 79 18.44 -9.28 30.92
C GLY A 79 19.31 -9.74 29.74
N LEU A 80 18.71 -10.00 28.58
CA LEU A 80 19.49 -10.37 27.40
C LEU A 80 20.28 -9.16 26.85
N PRO A 81 21.54 -9.36 26.40
CA PRO A 81 22.32 -8.30 25.80
C PRO A 81 21.63 -7.65 24.59
N LEU A 82 21.67 -6.31 24.53
CA LEU A 82 20.97 -5.50 23.52
C LEU A 82 21.24 -5.97 22.07
N VAL A 83 22.52 -6.21 21.76
CA VAL A 83 22.94 -6.65 20.43
C VAL A 83 22.38 -8.02 20.08
N GLN A 84 22.36 -8.94 21.04
CA GLN A 84 21.80 -10.27 20.87
C GLN A 84 20.29 -10.22 20.63
N CYS A 85 19.56 -9.35 21.35
CA CYS A 85 18.14 -9.12 21.12
C CYS A 85 17.87 -8.65 19.68
N LEU A 86 18.62 -7.67 19.21
CA LEU A 86 18.49 -7.15 17.84
C LEU A 86 18.81 -8.19 16.78
N ASP A 87 19.82 -9.05 17.00
CA ASP A 87 20.16 -10.13 16.07
C ASP A 87 19.02 -11.15 15.94
N ILE A 88 18.55 -11.68 17.06
CA ILE A 88 17.45 -12.65 17.09
C ILE A 88 16.19 -12.06 16.43
N LEU A 89 15.83 -10.84 16.81
CA LEU A 89 14.63 -10.18 16.27
C LEU A 89 14.76 -9.84 14.79
N SER A 90 15.95 -9.51 14.29
CA SER A 90 16.18 -9.28 12.87
C SER A 90 15.96 -10.55 12.04
N GLN A 91 16.43 -11.70 12.52
CA GLN A 91 16.30 -12.99 11.83
C GLN A 91 14.84 -13.47 11.80
N GLN A 92 14.05 -13.17 12.83
CA GLN A 92 12.64 -13.56 12.94
C GLN A 92 11.69 -12.72 12.05
N GLN A 93 12.15 -11.59 11.47
CA GLN A 93 11.28 -10.72 10.69
C GLN A 93 10.93 -11.30 9.33
N GLN A 94 9.62 -11.41 9.05
CA GLN A 94 9.12 -11.81 7.73
C GLN A 94 9.28 -10.68 6.69
N ASN A 95 9.24 -9.42 7.12
CA ASN A 95 9.40 -8.26 6.26
C ASN A 95 10.89 -8.02 5.99
N LYS A 96 11.35 -8.36 4.78
CA LYS A 96 12.76 -8.20 4.37
C LYS A 96 13.30 -6.77 4.50
N TYR A 97 12.44 -5.76 4.39
CA TYR A 97 12.87 -4.37 4.61
C TYR A 97 13.10 -4.11 6.09
N PHE A 98 12.21 -4.59 6.96
CA PHE A 98 12.37 -4.44 8.41
C PHE A 98 13.56 -5.24 8.92
N GLN A 99 13.76 -6.46 8.42
CA GLN A 99 14.94 -7.28 8.70
C GLN A 99 16.25 -6.51 8.44
N LYS A 100 16.35 -5.87 7.24
CA LYS A 100 17.54 -5.07 6.88
C LYS A 100 17.72 -3.86 7.80
N VAL A 101 16.63 -3.19 8.18
CA VAL A 101 16.69 -2.05 9.10
C VAL A 101 17.22 -2.48 10.46
N LEU A 102 16.70 -3.58 11.02
CA LEU A 102 17.16 -4.10 12.31
C LEU A 102 18.60 -4.59 12.29
N ALA A 103 19.01 -5.25 11.19
CA ALA A 103 20.41 -5.67 11.01
C ALA A 103 21.36 -4.48 10.96
N GLN A 104 20.93 -3.36 10.34
CA GLN A 104 21.73 -2.13 10.30
C GLN A 104 21.80 -1.44 11.66
N ILE A 105 20.67 -1.39 12.40
CA ILE A 105 20.66 -0.86 13.78
C ILE A 105 21.57 -1.71 14.68
N ARG A 106 21.53 -3.04 14.55
CA ARG A 106 22.45 -3.93 15.28
C ARG A 106 23.91 -3.56 15.00
N GLN A 107 24.25 -3.43 13.73
CA GLN A 107 25.62 -3.07 13.33
C GLN A 107 26.03 -1.69 13.89
N ASP A 108 25.18 -0.68 13.75
CA ASP A 108 25.43 0.67 14.27
C ASP A 108 25.69 0.64 15.80
N VAL A 109 24.96 -0.20 16.54
CA VAL A 109 25.14 -0.37 18.00
C VAL A 109 26.42 -1.15 18.33
N GLU A 110 26.76 -2.19 17.56
CA GLU A 110 28.04 -2.91 17.69
C GLU A 110 29.25 -1.99 17.45
N GLU A 111 29.12 -1.01 16.55
CA GLU A 111 30.11 0.01 16.25
C GLU A 111 30.18 1.14 17.31
N GLY A 112 29.33 1.07 18.35
CA GLY A 112 29.35 1.99 19.49
C GLY A 112 28.33 3.15 19.40
N SER A 113 27.45 3.17 18.43
CA SER A 113 26.34 4.13 18.41
C SER A 113 25.32 3.80 19.49
N THR A 114 24.65 4.83 20.05
CA THR A 114 23.50 4.61 20.94
C THR A 114 22.34 3.97 20.16
N LEU A 115 21.52 3.18 20.85
CA LEU A 115 20.32 2.56 20.24
C LEU A 115 19.37 3.63 19.68
N ALA A 116 19.16 4.70 20.42
CA ALA A 116 18.33 5.83 20.01
C ALA A 116 18.84 6.48 18.72
N ALA A 117 20.14 6.76 18.63
CA ALA A 117 20.75 7.36 17.44
C ALA A 117 20.67 6.44 16.22
N ALA A 118 20.90 5.13 16.40
CA ALA A 118 20.76 4.13 15.35
C ALA A 118 19.31 4.04 14.85
N MET A 119 18.32 4.05 15.73
CA MET A 119 16.89 4.03 15.38
C MET A 119 16.43 5.32 14.68
N ALA A 120 16.93 6.50 15.11
CA ALA A 120 16.60 7.78 14.52
C ALA A 120 17.01 7.90 13.04
N ARG A 121 18.06 7.22 12.60
CA ARG A 121 18.46 7.12 11.18
C ARG A 121 17.37 6.46 10.31
N HIS A 122 16.48 5.69 10.92
CA HIS A 122 15.40 4.98 10.26
C HIS A 122 14.00 5.57 10.59
N ALA A 123 13.85 6.89 10.49
CA ALA A 123 12.62 7.64 10.81
C ALA A 123 11.34 7.17 10.06
N LYS A 124 11.48 6.40 8.98
CA LYS A 124 10.34 5.76 8.27
C LYS A 124 9.75 4.55 9.01
N VAL A 125 10.50 3.98 9.94
CA VAL A 125 10.12 2.82 10.76
C VAL A 125 9.91 3.24 12.20
N PHE A 126 10.87 3.93 12.78
CA PHE A 126 10.85 4.47 14.13
C PHE A 126 10.61 5.98 14.04
N ASP A 127 9.44 6.43 14.47
CA ASP A 127 9.12 7.85 14.48
C ASP A 127 9.93 8.59 15.57
N GLN A 128 9.89 9.91 15.52
CA GLN A 128 10.64 10.75 16.45
C GLN A 128 10.24 10.49 17.92
N LEU A 129 8.95 10.21 18.18
CA LEU A 129 8.49 9.89 19.54
C LEU A 129 9.16 8.61 20.04
N TYR A 130 9.20 7.57 19.18
CA TYR A 130 9.85 6.30 19.50
C TYR A 130 11.32 6.48 19.86
N SER A 131 12.06 7.17 18.99
CA SER A 131 13.50 7.39 19.17
C SER A 131 13.81 8.23 20.42
N ASN A 132 13.05 9.29 20.67
CA ASN A 132 13.23 10.13 21.86
C ASN A 132 12.90 9.38 23.16
N MET A 133 11.88 8.50 23.14
CA MET A 133 11.58 7.68 24.32
C MET A 133 12.69 6.64 24.57
N VAL A 134 13.23 6.03 23.52
CA VAL A 134 14.38 5.10 23.65
C VAL A 134 15.60 5.85 24.18
N GLU A 135 15.87 7.06 23.71
CA GLU A 135 16.97 7.91 24.20
C GLU A 135 16.84 8.19 25.69
N ALA A 136 15.64 8.58 26.15
CA ALA A 136 15.37 8.80 27.56
C ALA A 136 15.56 7.53 28.41
N GLY A 137 15.17 6.36 27.87
CA GLY A 137 15.37 5.07 28.54
C GLY A 137 16.84 4.63 28.58
N GLU A 138 17.57 4.85 27.51
CA GLU A 138 18.99 4.50 27.38
C GLU A 138 19.85 5.36 28.32
N THR A 139 19.63 6.68 28.32
CA THR A 139 20.34 7.62 29.20
C THR A 139 19.96 7.46 30.66
N GLY A 140 18.69 7.13 30.95
CA GLY A 140 18.21 6.89 32.30
C GLY A 140 18.46 5.51 32.86
N GLY A 141 18.99 4.56 32.07
CA GLY A 141 19.18 3.16 32.46
C GLY A 141 17.87 2.38 32.73
N ILE A 142 16.73 2.87 32.21
CA ILE A 142 15.39 2.28 32.38
C ILE A 142 14.80 1.88 31.03
N LEU A 143 15.63 1.34 30.16
CA LEU A 143 15.24 0.97 28.78
C LEU A 143 14.12 -0.08 28.78
N ASP A 144 14.15 -1.04 29.68
CA ASP A 144 13.13 -2.06 29.92
C ASP A 144 11.74 -1.44 30.14
N LEU A 145 11.64 -0.51 31.09
CA LEU A 145 10.41 0.18 31.44
C LEU A 145 9.88 1.02 30.25
N ILE A 146 10.77 1.72 29.55
CA ILE A 146 10.39 2.54 28.40
C ILE A 146 9.90 1.66 27.24
N LEU A 147 10.58 0.57 26.94
CA LEU A 147 10.14 -0.37 25.88
C LEU A 147 8.80 -1.02 26.23
N GLN A 148 8.53 -1.33 27.50
CA GLN A 148 7.25 -1.84 27.95
C GLN A 148 6.13 -0.80 27.73
N ARG A 149 6.37 0.47 28.07
CA ARG A 149 5.43 1.56 27.82
C ARG A 149 5.20 1.79 26.33
N LEU A 150 6.25 1.77 25.51
CA LEU A 150 6.18 1.89 24.06
C LEU A 150 5.36 0.76 23.44
N SER A 151 5.61 -0.50 23.85
CA SER A 151 4.87 -1.64 23.32
C SER A 151 3.37 -1.50 23.61
N THR A 152 3.01 -1.16 24.85
CA THR A 152 1.61 -0.93 25.24
C THR A 152 0.97 0.22 24.47
N PHE A 153 1.70 1.30 24.23
CA PHE A 153 1.23 2.46 23.46
C PHE A 153 0.97 2.09 21.99
N ILE A 154 1.92 1.41 21.35
CA ILE A 154 1.80 1.01 19.94
C ILE A 154 0.68 -0.03 19.76
N GLU A 155 0.57 -1.01 20.67
CA GLU A 155 -0.52 -1.99 20.66
C GLU A 155 -1.90 -1.32 20.76
N LYS A 156 -2.06 -0.32 21.63
CA LYS A 156 -3.29 0.47 21.73
C LYS A 156 -3.60 1.20 20.42
N ILE A 157 -2.60 1.81 19.78
CA ILE A 157 -2.78 2.47 18.48
C ILE A 157 -3.21 1.48 17.40
N VAL A 158 -2.55 0.32 17.33
CA VAL A 158 -2.89 -0.73 16.36
C VAL A 158 -4.31 -1.25 16.59
N LYS A 159 -4.69 -1.49 17.86
CA LYS A 159 -6.04 -1.91 18.24
C LYS A 159 -7.07 -0.85 17.84
N LEU A 160 -6.88 0.40 18.23
CA LEU A 160 -7.76 1.51 17.87
C LEU A 160 -7.96 1.61 16.36
N LYS A 161 -6.88 1.53 15.59
CA LYS A 161 -6.95 1.58 14.13
C LYS A 161 -7.76 0.41 13.56
N ARG A 162 -7.59 -0.79 14.09
CA ARG A 162 -8.36 -1.96 13.69
C ARG A 162 -9.84 -1.79 14.03
N ASP A 163 -10.13 -1.33 15.23
CA ASP A 163 -11.50 -1.16 15.72
C ASP A 163 -12.26 -0.09 14.90
N VAL A 164 -11.59 1.02 14.54
CA VAL A 164 -12.13 2.03 13.62
C VAL A 164 -12.42 1.45 12.24
N VAL A 165 -11.47 0.70 11.67
CA VAL A 165 -11.65 0.07 10.34
C VAL A 165 -12.82 -0.93 10.39
N SER A 166 -12.90 -1.75 11.44
CA SER A 166 -14.02 -2.70 11.63
C SER A 166 -15.37 -1.98 11.77
N ALA A 167 -15.44 -0.90 12.52
CA ALA A 167 -16.67 -0.11 12.67
C ALA A 167 -17.11 0.54 11.35
N MET A 168 -16.18 0.87 10.46
CA MET A 168 -16.49 1.47 9.16
C MET A 168 -17.01 0.47 8.12
N ILE A 169 -16.89 -0.84 8.34
CA ILE A 169 -17.35 -1.85 7.39
C ILE A 169 -18.85 -1.76 7.17
N TYR A 170 -19.62 -1.66 8.26
CA TYR A 170 -21.08 -1.59 8.17
C TYR A 170 -21.60 -0.34 7.43
N PRO A 171 -21.18 0.90 7.78
CA PRO A 171 -21.59 2.08 7.04
C PRO A 171 -21.21 2.03 5.55
N VAL A 172 -20.01 1.53 5.24
CA VAL A 172 -19.56 1.40 3.84
C VAL A 172 -20.43 0.38 3.08
N ALA A 173 -20.74 -0.76 3.70
CA ALA A 173 -21.60 -1.77 3.09
C ALA A 173 -23.03 -1.23 2.81
N VAL A 174 -23.61 -0.51 3.76
CA VAL A 174 -24.96 0.09 3.59
C VAL A 174 -24.95 1.15 2.50
N ILE A 175 -23.95 2.05 2.48
CA ILE A 175 -23.84 3.07 1.43
C ILE A 175 -23.65 2.42 0.06
N LEU A 176 -22.80 1.39 -0.03
CA LEU A 176 -22.58 0.67 -1.27
C LEU A 176 -23.86 0.04 -1.80
N LEU A 177 -24.61 -0.64 -0.92
CA LEU A 177 -25.89 -1.27 -1.27
C LEU A 177 -26.90 -0.22 -1.74
N ALA A 178 -27.01 0.92 -1.04
CA ALA A 178 -27.89 2.01 -1.43
C ALA A 178 -27.51 2.59 -2.80
N VAL A 179 -26.23 2.81 -3.06
CA VAL A 179 -25.74 3.31 -4.36
C VAL A 179 -26.03 2.32 -5.47
N VAL A 180 -25.83 1.01 -5.24
CA VAL A 180 -26.16 -0.04 -6.21
C VAL A 180 -27.64 -0.08 -6.48
N ALA A 181 -28.50 -0.04 -5.45
CA ALA A 181 -29.96 -0.03 -5.62
C ALA A 181 -30.43 1.18 -6.45
N VAL A 182 -29.94 2.38 -6.12
CA VAL A 182 -30.26 3.60 -6.90
C VAL A 182 -29.76 3.49 -8.35
N ALA A 183 -28.56 2.97 -8.56
CA ALA A 183 -28.01 2.77 -9.89
C ALA A 183 -28.87 1.79 -10.73
N VAL A 184 -29.32 0.68 -10.13
CA VAL A 184 -30.23 -0.28 -10.80
C VAL A 184 -31.56 0.40 -11.17
N ILE A 185 -32.14 1.16 -10.26
CA ILE A 185 -33.38 1.89 -10.53
C ILE A 185 -33.19 2.87 -11.69
N MET A 186 -32.11 3.64 -11.65
CA MET A 186 -31.82 4.65 -12.68
C MET A 186 -31.52 4.04 -14.05
N ILE A 187 -30.81 2.92 -14.11
CA ILE A 187 -30.37 2.33 -15.39
C ILE A 187 -31.44 1.38 -15.99
N VAL A 188 -32.21 0.70 -15.14
CA VAL A 188 -33.16 -0.34 -15.60
C VAL A 188 -34.61 0.13 -15.50
N VAL A 189 -35.00 0.67 -14.36
CA VAL A 189 -36.43 0.95 -14.07
C VAL A 189 -36.89 2.25 -14.74
N ILE A 190 -36.13 3.31 -14.62
CA ILE A 190 -36.50 4.63 -15.18
C ILE A 190 -36.72 4.59 -16.70
N PRO A 191 -35.86 3.96 -17.53
CA PRO A 191 -36.12 3.84 -18.97
C PRO A 191 -37.40 3.10 -19.32
N GLN A 192 -37.78 2.06 -18.55
CA GLN A 192 -39.03 1.36 -18.74
C GLN A 192 -40.24 2.27 -18.47
N PHE A 193 -40.20 3.05 -17.40
CA PHE A 193 -41.25 4.02 -17.12
C PHE A 193 -41.34 5.11 -18.20
N GLN A 194 -40.19 5.57 -18.76
CA GLN A 194 -40.19 6.52 -19.86
C GLN A 194 -40.94 6.02 -21.07
N THR A 195 -40.76 4.74 -21.47
CA THR A 195 -41.51 4.15 -22.62
C THR A 195 -43.00 4.07 -22.36
N ILE A 196 -43.42 3.73 -21.13
CA ILE A 196 -44.82 3.68 -20.74
C ILE A 196 -45.48 5.08 -20.79
N PHE A 197 -44.79 6.11 -20.23
CA PHE A 197 -45.31 7.48 -20.25
C PHE A 197 -45.44 8.05 -21.65
N LEU A 198 -44.49 7.78 -22.53
CA LEU A 198 -44.54 8.22 -23.93
C LEU A 198 -45.69 7.54 -24.68
N GLY A 199 -46.06 6.30 -24.31
CA GLY A 199 -47.21 5.59 -24.88
C GLY A 199 -48.56 6.14 -24.41
N LEU A 200 -48.62 6.75 -23.22
CA LEU A 200 -49.85 7.31 -22.64
C LEU A 200 -50.14 8.75 -23.04
N LEU A 201 -49.09 9.57 -23.23
CA LEU A 201 -49.20 11.02 -23.50
C LEU A 201 -49.50 11.35 -24.98
N GLY A 202 -49.37 10.38 -25.90
CA GLY A 202 -49.58 10.63 -27.33
C GLY A 202 -48.36 11.28 -28.03
N PRO A 203 -48.32 11.29 -29.37
CA PRO A 203 -47.22 11.79 -30.14
C PRO A 203 -47.10 13.32 -30.01
N GLY A 204 -46.07 13.82 -29.34
CA GLY A 204 -45.74 15.24 -29.29
C GLY A 204 -45.88 15.93 -27.93
N GLU A 205 -46.46 15.31 -26.91
CA GLU A 205 -46.53 15.93 -25.59
C GLU A 205 -45.22 15.76 -24.79
N PRO A 206 -44.63 16.86 -24.23
CA PRO A 206 -43.42 16.78 -23.45
C PRO A 206 -43.70 16.18 -22.07
N LEU A 207 -42.79 15.32 -21.60
CA LEU A 207 -42.81 14.79 -20.23
C LEU A 207 -42.82 15.92 -19.19
N PRO A 208 -43.48 15.76 -18.03
CA PRO A 208 -43.45 16.70 -16.93
C PRO A 208 -42.00 17.01 -16.52
N LEU A 209 -41.71 18.26 -16.12
CA LEU A 209 -40.37 18.74 -15.79
C LEU A 209 -39.59 17.83 -14.80
N PRO A 210 -40.18 17.36 -13.68
CA PRO A 210 -39.49 16.46 -12.75
C PRO A 210 -39.05 15.15 -13.41
N THR A 211 -39.93 14.55 -14.21
CA THR A 211 -39.66 13.30 -14.93
C THR A 211 -38.57 13.46 -15.97
N ARG A 212 -38.55 14.60 -16.68
CA ARG A 212 -37.52 14.92 -17.67
C ARG A 212 -36.13 15.05 -17.06
N ILE A 213 -36.02 15.65 -15.87
CA ILE A 213 -34.77 15.77 -15.13
C ILE A 213 -34.25 14.39 -14.73
N VAL A 214 -35.12 13.55 -14.16
CA VAL A 214 -34.77 12.18 -13.72
C VAL A 214 -34.34 11.30 -14.89
N VAL A 215 -35.08 11.34 -15.98
CA VAL A 215 -34.76 10.59 -17.22
C VAL A 215 -33.47 11.09 -17.84
N GLY A 216 -33.24 12.42 -17.87
CA GLY A 216 -31.98 12.99 -18.35
C GLY A 216 -30.77 12.51 -17.53
N PHE A 217 -30.91 12.48 -16.22
CA PHE A 217 -29.87 11.98 -15.33
C PHE A 217 -29.67 10.44 -15.47
N SER A 218 -30.76 9.68 -15.65
CA SER A 218 -30.72 8.24 -15.93
C SER A 218 -29.95 7.95 -17.22
N ASN A 219 -30.26 8.63 -18.31
CA ASN A 219 -29.61 8.47 -19.60
C ASN A 219 -28.11 8.88 -19.52
N PHE A 220 -27.80 9.91 -18.74
CA PHE A 220 -26.42 10.30 -18.47
C PHE A 220 -25.67 9.18 -17.72
N LEU A 221 -26.26 8.58 -16.67
CA LEU A 221 -25.64 7.47 -15.93
C LEU A 221 -25.50 6.21 -16.79
N ALA A 222 -26.51 5.87 -17.59
CA ALA A 222 -26.51 4.69 -18.44
C ALA A 222 -25.49 4.80 -19.60
N GLY A 223 -25.15 6.02 -20.00
CA GLY A 223 -24.17 6.29 -21.05
C GLY A 223 -22.74 6.51 -20.52
N TRP A 224 -21.94 7.17 -21.36
CA TRP A 224 -20.55 7.55 -21.02
C TRP A 224 -20.44 8.48 -19.80
N GLY A 225 -21.54 9.15 -19.44
CA GLY A 225 -21.60 10.02 -18.27
C GLY A 225 -21.42 9.26 -16.95
N GLY A 226 -21.95 8.06 -16.83
CA GLY A 226 -21.73 7.21 -15.63
C GLY A 226 -20.26 6.85 -15.44
N LEU A 227 -19.58 6.49 -16.52
CA LEU A 227 -18.14 6.18 -16.47
C LEU A 227 -17.30 7.43 -16.16
N SER A 228 -17.63 8.58 -16.75
CA SER A 228 -16.95 9.84 -16.47
C SER A 228 -17.15 10.30 -15.02
N MET A 229 -18.33 10.13 -14.46
CA MET A 229 -18.64 10.42 -13.06
C MET A 229 -17.85 9.51 -12.09
N LEU A 230 -17.73 8.22 -12.41
CA LEU A 230 -16.93 7.29 -11.63
C LEU A 230 -15.45 7.66 -11.65
N VAL A 231 -14.91 7.99 -12.83
CA VAL A 231 -13.53 8.46 -12.99
C VAL A 231 -13.29 9.75 -12.21
N LEU A 232 -14.26 10.68 -12.23
CA LEU A 232 -14.17 11.95 -11.51
C LEU A 232 -14.21 11.72 -9.98
N ILE A 233 -15.06 10.82 -9.47
CA ILE A 233 -15.13 10.48 -8.04
C ILE A 233 -13.82 9.82 -7.59
N VAL A 234 -13.33 8.82 -8.33
CA VAL A 234 -12.07 8.16 -8.01
C VAL A 234 -10.89 9.12 -8.14
N GLY A 235 -10.86 9.92 -9.22
CA GLY A 235 -9.83 10.92 -9.45
C GLY A 235 -9.79 12.00 -8.37
N SER A 236 -10.95 12.49 -7.93
CA SER A 236 -11.03 13.45 -6.81
C SER A 236 -10.58 12.84 -5.49
N ALA A 237 -10.96 11.61 -5.17
CA ALA A 237 -10.53 10.92 -3.96
C ALA A 237 -9.00 10.71 -3.94
N VAL A 238 -8.43 10.30 -5.09
CA VAL A 238 -6.98 10.16 -5.25
C VAL A 238 -6.30 11.54 -5.17
N GLY A 239 -6.83 12.55 -5.85
CA GLY A 239 -6.31 13.91 -5.83
C GLY A 239 -6.29 14.51 -4.43
N ILE A 240 -7.39 14.38 -3.67
CA ILE A 240 -7.47 14.80 -2.26
C ILE A 240 -6.45 14.05 -1.41
N SER A 241 -6.28 12.74 -1.63
CA SER A 241 -5.30 11.92 -0.91
C SER A 241 -3.86 12.35 -1.20
N PHE A 242 -3.53 12.70 -2.45
CA PHE A 242 -2.22 13.26 -2.81
C PHE A 242 -2.03 14.68 -2.25
N TYR A 243 -3.04 15.52 -2.32
CA TYR A 243 -3.00 16.88 -1.79
C TYR A 243 -2.83 16.91 -0.27
N TYR A 244 -3.48 15.97 0.45
CA TYR A 244 -3.34 15.82 1.90
C TYR A 244 -1.93 15.40 2.35
N LYS A 245 -1.14 14.77 1.47
CA LYS A 245 0.26 14.41 1.76
C LYS A 245 1.21 15.62 1.73
N THR A 246 0.80 16.72 1.11
CA THR A 246 1.59 17.96 1.11
C THR A 246 1.37 18.77 2.39
N PRO A 247 2.45 19.37 2.98
CA PRO A 247 2.30 20.14 4.23
C PRO A 247 1.29 21.28 4.11
N LYS A 248 1.22 21.94 2.96
CA LYS A 248 0.26 23.02 2.66
C LYS A 248 -1.17 22.50 2.52
N GLY A 249 -1.34 21.35 1.85
CA GLY A 249 -2.64 20.70 1.65
C GLY A 249 -3.25 20.21 2.96
N ARG A 250 -2.43 19.57 3.80
CA ARG A 250 -2.84 19.12 5.13
C ARG A 250 -3.36 20.27 5.97
N LYS A 251 -2.61 21.38 6.07
CA LYS A 251 -3.01 22.56 6.82
C LYS A 251 -4.34 23.15 6.33
N ARG A 252 -4.57 23.22 5.02
CA ARG A 252 -5.83 23.72 4.45
C ARG A 252 -7.01 22.80 4.75
N ILE A 253 -6.86 21.50 4.56
CA ILE A 253 -7.94 20.54 4.79
C ILE A 253 -8.29 20.51 6.29
N ASP A 254 -7.30 20.48 7.19
CA ASP A 254 -7.51 20.53 8.63
C ASP A 254 -8.21 21.83 9.04
N THR A 255 -7.89 22.98 8.44
CA THR A 255 -8.57 24.26 8.68
C THR A 255 -10.02 24.24 8.20
N ILE A 256 -10.31 23.65 7.04
CA ILE A 256 -11.68 23.51 6.51
C ILE A 256 -12.48 22.59 7.44
N LEU A 257 -11.89 21.47 7.87
CA LEU A 257 -12.53 20.51 8.76
C LEU A 257 -12.91 21.14 10.13
N LEU A 258 -12.04 21.98 10.65
CA LEU A 258 -12.30 22.74 11.89
C LEU A 258 -13.40 23.80 11.74
N LYS A 259 -13.60 24.34 10.52
CA LYS A 259 -14.65 25.34 10.22
C LYS A 259 -16.01 24.71 9.94
N THR A 260 -16.11 23.39 9.76
CA THR A 260 -17.41 22.75 9.55
C THR A 260 -18.29 22.82 10.79
N PRO A 261 -19.58 23.18 10.66
CA PRO A 261 -20.44 23.46 11.81
C PRO A 261 -20.72 22.24 12.70
N ILE A 262 -20.58 21.03 12.18
CA ILE A 262 -20.86 19.77 12.93
C ILE A 262 -19.55 19.16 13.45
N LEU A 263 -18.50 19.08 12.63
CA LEU A 263 -17.25 18.40 12.97
C LEU A 263 -16.26 19.30 13.71
N GLY A 264 -16.28 20.62 13.44
CA GLY A 264 -15.38 21.58 14.06
C GLY A 264 -15.42 21.58 15.58
N PRO A 265 -16.59 21.72 16.24
CA PRO A 265 -16.71 21.68 17.69
C PRO A 265 -16.25 20.36 18.32
N ILE A 266 -16.44 19.23 17.61
CA ILE A 266 -16.02 17.91 18.10
C ILE A 266 -14.48 17.81 18.09
N PHE A 267 -13.84 18.20 16.99
CA PHE A 267 -12.38 18.20 16.91
C PHE A 267 -11.72 19.16 17.88
N LEU A 268 -12.32 20.35 18.10
CA LEU A 268 -11.85 21.32 19.08
C LEU A 268 -11.93 20.75 20.51
N LYS A 269 -13.05 20.13 20.89
CA LYS A 269 -13.22 19.50 22.21
C LYS A 269 -12.23 18.34 22.40
N ILE A 270 -11.99 17.52 21.37
CA ILE A 270 -11.00 16.44 21.44
C ILE A 270 -9.59 17.02 21.62
N ALA A 271 -9.24 18.09 20.89
CA ALA A 271 -7.94 18.74 21.00
C ALA A 271 -7.71 19.34 22.39
N ILE A 272 -8.73 20.03 22.94
CA ILE A 272 -8.69 20.61 24.30
C ILE A 272 -8.57 19.50 25.35
N ALA A 273 -9.34 18.41 25.22
CA ALA A 273 -9.30 17.30 26.17
C ALA A 273 -7.94 16.57 26.15
N ARG A 274 -7.29 16.46 24.97
CA ARG A 274 -5.92 15.93 24.87
C ARG A 274 -4.91 16.87 25.52
N PHE A 275 -5.01 18.16 25.24
CA PHE A 275 -4.11 19.17 25.82
C PHE A 275 -4.22 19.20 27.35
N SER A 276 -5.44 19.22 27.90
CA SER A 276 -5.71 19.19 29.33
C SER A 276 -5.24 17.92 30.05
N ARG A 277 -5.09 16.80 29.32
CA ARG A 277 -4.61 15.55 29.92
C ARG A 277 -3.08 15.42 29.88
N THR A 278 -2.40 16.26 29.07
CA THR A 278 -0.93 16.27 28.93
C THR A 278 -0.26 17.35 29.79
N LEU A 279 -1.01 18.27 30.37
CA LEU A 279 -0.60 19.18 31.46
C LEU A 279 -0.88 18.54 32.81
#